data_79b70bcdfe17e9cc7329bd7828fb46df
#
_entry.id   79b70bcdfe17e9cc7329bd7828fb46df
#
_cell.length_a   1.000
_cell.length_b   1.000
_cell.length_c   1.000
_cell.angle_alpha   90.00
_cell.angle_beta   90.00
_cell.angle_gamma   90.00
#
_symmetry.space_group_name_H-M   'P 1'
#
loop_
_entity.id
_entity.type
_entity.pdbx_description
1 polymer ?
#
loop_
_entity_poly.entity_id
_entity_poly.type
_entity_poly.pdbx_seq_one_letter_code
_entity_poly.pdbx_strand_id
1 'polypeptide(L)'
;AFIETMIEGDSNGRGFQYPIPTYSITKDFDWSDTENNRLLFEMTAKYGTPYFSNYINSDMQPSDVRSMCCRLRLDLRELRKKTGGFFGSGESTGSVGVVTINMPRIAYLSANKDEFYARLNHMMDIAARSLKIKRGVITKLLNEGLYPYTKRYLGTFENHFSTIGLIGMNEVGLNANWLRADMSDPRTQEFTKEVLNHMRERLSDYQEQYGDLYNLEATPAESTTYRLAKHDRKRWPGIKTAGKPGDTPYYTNSSHLPVDYTVDIFDALDIQDELQTLYTSGTVFHAFLG
;
A
#
# COMPACT_ATOMS: atom_id res chain seq x y z
N ALA A 1 29.62 -11.57 -3.18
CA ALA A 1 29.67 -10.82 -4.45
C ALA A 1 28.51 -9.84 -4.63
N PHE A 2 27.21 -10.29 -4.79
CA PHE A 2 26.09 -9.36 -5.05
C PHE A 2 25.90 -8.32 -3.95
N ILE A 3 25.78 -8.75 -2.69
CA ILE A 3 25.55 -7.85 -1.54
C ILE A 3 26.76 -6.91 -1.36
N GLU A 4 27.98 -7.41 -1.49
CA GLU A 4 29.20 -6.61 -1.43
C GLU A 4 29.17 -5.48 -2.46
N THR A 5 28.86 -5.81 -3.72
CA THR A 5 28.72 -4.80 -4.77
C THR A 5 27.66 -3.76 -4.44
N MET A 6 26.54 -4.18 -3.85
CA MET A 6 25.49 -3.25 -3.40
C MET A 6 25.97 -2.35 -2.24
N ILE A 7 26.82 -2.84 -1.35
CA ILE A 7 27.44 -2.07 -0.26
C ILE A 7 28.47 -1.08 -0.78
N GLU A 8 29.30 -1.49 -1.74
CA GLU A 8 30.33 -0.64 -2.37
C GLU A 8 29.69 0.54 -3.10
N GLY A 9 28.58 0.29 -3.79
CA GLY A 9 27.90 1.28 -4.60
C GLY A 9 28.52 1.49 -6.00
N ASP A 10 28.14 2.59 -6.65
CA ASP A 10 28.66 2.96 -7.96
C ASP A 10 30.13 3.49 -7.88
N SER A 11 30.71 3.84 -9.01
CA SER A 11 32.06 4.40 -9.11
C SER A 11 32.30 5.69 -8.31
N ASN A 12 31.22 6.33 -7.82
CA ASN A 12 31.26 7.51 -6.97
C ASN A 12 30.90 7.18 -5.51
N GLY A 13 30.78 5.91 -5.15
CA GLY A 13 30.40 5.44 -3.81
C GLY A 13 28.93 5.68 -3.46
N ARG A 14 28.05 5.87 -4.46
CA ARG A 14 26.61 6.04 -4.24
C ARG A 14 25.92 4.68 -4.25
N GLY A 15 25.03 4.45 -3.30
CA GLY A 15 24.21 3.24 -3.29
C GLY A 15 23.35 3.11 -4.54
N PHE A 16 23.17 1.88 -5.01
CA PHE A 16 22.29 1.59 -6.14
C PHE A 16 20.82 1.74 -5.74
N GLN A 17 20.07 2.48 -6.56
CA GLN A 17 18.62 2.56 -6.41
C GLN A 17 17.92 1.30 -6.96
N TYR A 18 18.51 0.63 -7.92
CA TYR A 18 18.03 -0.59 -8.57
C TYR A 18 19.20 -1.55 -8.85
N PRO A 19 18.98 -2.89 -8.81
CA PRO A 19 17.76 -3.55 -8.35
C PRO A 19 17.51 -3.34 -6.87
N ILE A 20 16.24 -3.44 -6.44
CA ILE A 20 15.87 -3.40 -5.02
C ILE A 20 15.65 -4.84 -4.57
N PRO A 21 16.60 -5.44 -3.83
CA PRO A 21 16.43 -6.79 -3.32
C PRO A 21 15.28 -6.84 -2.32
N THR A 22 14.52 -7.93 -2.32
CA THR A 22 13.52 -8.21 -1.30
C THR A 22 13.76 -9.61 -0.75
N TYR A 23 13.99 -9.70 0.55
CA TYR A 23 14.22 -10.97 1.25
C TYR A 23 12.94 -11.43 1.93
N SER A 24 12.59 -12.70 1.72
CA SER A 24 11.47 -13.33 2.40
C SER A 24 11.91 -13.83 3.77
N ILE A 25 11.30 -13.32 4.82
CA ILE A 25 11.51 -13.79 6.19
C ILE A 25 10.41 -14.81 6.50
N THR A 26 10.81 -16.06 6.60
CA THR A 26 9.99 -17.22 6.92
C THR A 26 10.39 -17.80 8.28
N LYS A 27 9.61 -18.76 8.81
CA LYS A 27 9.92 -19.38 10.13
C LYS A 27 11.25 -20.13 10.16
N ASP A 28 11.72 -20.56 8.99
CA ASP A 28 12.99 -21.26 8.78
C ASP A 28 14.12 -20.35 8.32
N PHE A 29 13.96 -19.01 8.41
CA PHE A 29 15.03 -18.08 8.10
C PHE A 29 16.21 -18.29 9.05
N ASP A 30 17.39 -18.47 8.47
CA ASP A 30 18.62 -18.64 9.24
C ASP A 30 19.12 -17.31 9.79
N TRP A 31 18.98 -17.12 11.10
CA TRP A 31 19.46 -15.95 11.85
C TRP A 31 20.89 -16.08 12.36
N SER A 32 21.60 -17.17 12.03
CA SER A 32 22.96 -17.39 12.51
C SER A 32 23.95 -16.34 11.99
N ASP A 33 25.07 -16.17 12.70
CA ASP A 33 26.10 -15.20 12.36
C ASP A 33 26.97 -15.69 11.20
N THR A 34 26.36 -15.76 10.02
CA THR A 34 27.05 -16.08 8.77
C THR A 34 27.60 -14.82 8.09
N GLU A 35 28.59 -14.98 7.23
CA GLU A 35 29.11 -13.88 6.41
C GLU A 35 28.02 -13.21 5.56
N ASN A 36 27.13 -14.00 4.96
CA ASN A 36 26.02 -13.47 4.19
C ASN A 36 25.05 -12.63 5.03
N ASN A 37 24.72 -13.08 6.24
CA ASN A 37 23.84 -12.33 7.14
C ASN A 37 24.49 -11.03 7.63
N ARG A 38 25.80 -11.07 7.95
CA ARG A 38 26.53 -9.84 8.30
C ARG A 38 26.48 -8.81 7.17
N LEU A 39 26.80 -9.22 5.94
CA LEU A 39 26.71 -8.35 4.76
C LEU A 39 25.29 -7.85 4.52
N LEU A 40 24.27 -8.70 4.70
CA LEU A 40 22.86 -8.32 4.54
C LEU A 40 22.48 -7.20 5.51
N PHE A 41 22.81 -7.34 6.79
CA PHE A 41 22.51 -6.33 7.79
C PHE A 41 23.39 -5.09 7.70
N GLU A 42 24.64 -5.20 7.24
CA GLU A 42 25.50 -4.06 6.90
C GLU A 42 24.87 -3.21 5.77
N MET A 43 24.40 -3.85 4.70
CA MET A 43 23.73 -3.16 3.62
C MET A 43 22.43 -2.46 4.11
N THR A 44 21.68 -3.13 4.98
CA THR A 44 20.46 -2.58 5.57
C THR A 44 20.78 -1.34 6.42
N ALA A 45 21.77 -1.40 7.28
CA ALA A 45 22.17 -0.29 8.12
C ALA A 45 22.69 0.91 7.30
N LYS A 46 23.40 0.64 6.20
CA LYS A 46 24.02 1.69 5.38
C LYS A 46 23.01 2.41 4.47
N TYR A 47 22.07 1.69 3.89
CA TYR A 47 21.21 2.22 2.81
C TYR A 47 19.70 2.07 3.04
N GLY A 48 19.27 1.41 4.12
CA GLY A 48 17.86 1.05 4.31
C GLY A 48 17.35 0.05 3.26
N THR A 49 18.24 -0.66 2.59
CA THR A 49 17.98 -1.75 1.65
C THR A 49 18.73 -2.99 2.11
N PRO A 50 18.21 -4.18 1.86
CA PRO A 50 17.04 -4.60 1.11
C PRO A 50 15.72 -4.34 1.84
N TYR A 51 14.60 -4.68 1.18
CA TYR A 51 13.31 -4.80 1.85
C TYR A 51 13.13 -6.21 2.39
N PHE A 52 12.41 -6.30 3.50
CA PHE A 52 12.08 -7.59 4.11
C PHE A 52 10.58 -7.84 3.99
N SER A 53 10.20 -8.97 3.38
CA SER A 53 8.83 -9.47 3.33
C SER A 53 8.63 -10.46 4.45
N ASN A 54 7.85 -10.09 5.47
CA ASN A 54 7.59 -10.93 6.63
C ASN A 54 6.44 -11.92 6.36
N TYR A 55 6.72 -13.21 6.47
CA TYR A 55 5.78 -14.33 6.34
C TYR A 55 5.63 -15.14 7.64
N ILE A 56 6.23 -14.70 8.75
CA ILE A 56 6.21 -15.46 10.01
C ILE A 56 4.79 -15.58 10.55
N ASN A 57 4.07 -14.47 10.61
CA ASN A 57 2.68 -14.40 11.08
C ASN A 57 1.66 -14.28 9.93
N SER A 58 2.07 -14.63 8.72
CA SER A 58 1.22 -14.57 7.54
C SER A 58 0.63 -15.96 7.23
N ASP A 59 -0.60 -15.99 6.77
CA ASP A 59 -1.23 -17.18 6.19
C ASP A 59 -0.83 -17.41 4.73
N MET A 60 -0.03 -16.52 4.15
CA MET A 60 0.52 -16.60 2.81
C MET A 60 1.92 -17.20 2.81
N GLN A 61 2.25 -17.89 1.71
CA GLN A 61 3.60 -18.36 1.42
C GLN A 61 4.28 -17.43 0.40
N PRO A 62 5.62 -17.36 0.36
CA PRO A 62 6.33 -16.58 -0.67
C PRO A 62 5.90 -16.91 -2.10
N SER A 63 5.51 -18.16 -2.38
CA SER A 63 4.99 -18.62 -3.67
C SER A 63 3.62 -18.03 -4.04
N ASP A 64 2.85 -17.57 -3.04
CA ASP A 64 1.50 -17.03 -3.22
C ASP A 64 1.49 -15.55 -3.58
N VAL A 65 2.66 -14.94 -3.67
CA VAL A 65 2.80 -13.49 -3.78
C VAL A 65 3.66 -13.11 -4.98
N ARG A 66 3.26 -12.04 -5.67
CA ARG A 66 4.11 -11.30 -6.62
C ARG A 66 4.23 -9.86 -6.15
N SER A 67 5.41 -9.30 -6.26
CA SER A 67 5.66 -7.89 -5.93
C SER A 67 5.24 -6.99 -7.08
N MET A 68 4.56 -5.90 -6.74
CA MET A 68 4.37 -4.74 -7.62
C MET A 68 5.53 -3.75 -7.49
N CYS A 69 5.57 -2.75 -8.36
CA CYS A 69 6.63 -1.73 -8.42
C CYS A 69 6.90 -1.03 -7.07
N CYS A 70 5.88 -0.83 -6.25
CA CYS A 70 5.98 -0.22 -4.91
C CYS A 70 6.16 -1.26 -3.80
N ARG A 71 6.60 -2.48 -4.10
CA ARG A 71 6.82 -3.62 -3.19
C ARG A 71 5.56 -4.14 -2.51
N LEU A 72 4.43 -3.71 -2.99
CA LEU A 72 3.14 -4.21 -2.58
C LEU A 72 2.93 -5.61 -3.14
N ARG A 73 2.13 -6.39 -2.46
CA ARG A 73 1.91 -7.80 -2.78
C ARG A 73 0.66 -7.95 -3.65
N LEU A 74 0.73 -8.83 -4.63
CA LEU A 74 -0.45 -9.33 -5.31
C LEU A 74 -0.75 -10.71 -4.74
N ASP A 75 -1.86 -10.85 -4.03
CA ASP A 75 -2.29 -12.12 -3.46
C ASP A 75 -2.84 -13.02 -4.57
N LEU A 76 -2.09 -14.05 -4.89
CA LEU A 76 -2.43 -14.99 -5.96
C LEU A 76 -3.51 -16.01 -5.55
N ARG A 77 -3.89 -16.10 -4.27
CA ARG A 77 -4.91 -17.04 -3.80
C ARG A 77 -6.27 -16.74 -4.42
N GLU A 78 -6.65 -15.47 -4.53
CA GLU A 78 -7.88 -15.06 -5.22
C GLU A 78 -7.82 -15.40 -6.72
N LEU A 79 -6.65 -15.23 -7.34
CA LEU A 79 -6.46 -15.66 -8.73
C LEU A 79 -6.62 -17.16 -8.91
N ARG A 80 -6.02 -17.95 -8.01
CA ARG A 80 -6.12 -19.43 -8.05
C ARG A 80 -7.55 -19.93 -7.84
N LYS A 81 -8.33 -19.28 -6.97
CA LYS A 81 -9.76 -19.59 -6.81
C LYS A 81 -10.54 -19.35 -8.10
N LYS A 82 -10.30 -18.21 -8.78
CA LYS A 82 -10.97 -17.84 -10.03
C LYS A 82 -10.60 -18.77 -11.20
N THR A 83 -9.37 -19.25 -11.26
CA THR A 83 -8.85 -20.06 -12.39
C THR A 83 -8.87 -21.55 -12.15
N GLY A 84 -9.47 -22.04 -11.04
CA GLY A 84 -9.54 -23.47 -10.73
C GLY A 84 -8.17 -24.12 -10.47
N GLY A 85 -7.16 -23.36 -10.06
CA GLY A 85 -5.84 -23.87 -9.70
C GLY A 85 -4.90 -24.14 -10.87
N PHE A 86 -5.17 -23.62 -12.06
CA PHE A 86 -4.32 -23.83 -13.23
C PHE A 86 -2.91 -23.25 -13.01
N PHE A 87 -1.89 -24.08 -13.23
CA PHE A 87 -0.48 -23.70 -13.20
C PHE A 87 -0.23 -22.55 -14.20
N GLY A 88 0.38 -21.45 -13.76
CA GLY A 88 0.74 -20.30 -14.62
C GLY A 88 -0.16 -19.05 -14.48
N SER A 89 -1.33 -19.15 -13.82
CA SER A 89 -2.22 -17.97 -13.66
C SER A 89 -1.60 -16.82 -12.85
N GLY A 90 -0.66 -17.14 -11.96
CA GLY A 90 0.07 -16.14 -11.16
C GLY A 90 1.20 -15.40 -11.91
N GLU A 91 1.62 -15.89 -13.06
CA GLU A 91 2.71 -15.30 -13.84
C GLU A 91 2.23 -14.14 -14.74
N SER A 92 0.91 -14.09 -15.03
CA SER A 92 0.29 -13.10 -15.92
C SER A 92 -0.58 -12.11 -15.15
N THR A 93 -0.15 -11.64 -13.97
CA THR A 93 -0.88 -10.71 -13.13
C THR A 93 -0.20 -9.36 -13.02
N GLY A 94 -0.94 -8.35 -12.57
CA GLY A 94 -0.48 -6.99 -12.35
C GLY A 94 -1.63 -6.11 -11.86
N SER A 95 -1.54 -4.80 -12.10
CA SER A 95 -2.61 -3.85 -11.81
C SER A 95 -2.97 -3.05 -13.05
N VAL A 96 -4.25 -2.87 -13.32
CA VAL A 96 -4.73 -1.98 -14.40
C VAL A 96 -4.66 -0.51 -13.99
N GLY A 97 -4.61 -0.25 -12.71
CA GLY A 97 -4.45 1.08 -12.15
C GLY A 97 -4.83 1.14 -10.68
N VAL A 98 -4.38 2.22 -10.05
CA VAL A 98 -4.61 2.52 -8.63
C VAL A 98 -5.40 3.82 -8.52
N VAL A 99 -6.42 3.84 -7.67
CA VAL A 99 -7.13 5.06 -7.26
C VAL A 99 -6.94 5.23 -5.76
N THR A 100 -6.37 6.36 -5.35
CA THR A 100 -6.13 6.67 -3.94
C THR A 100 -7.18 7.63 -3.40
N ILE A 101 -7.86 7.24 -2.32
CA ILE A 101 -8.90 8.01 -1.68
C ILE A 101 -8.30 8.95 -0.62
N ASN A 102 -8.71 10.23 -0.67
CA ASN A 102 -8.33 11.25 0.31
C ASN A 102 -9.25 11.15 1.53
N MET A 103 -8.84 10.34 2.51
CA MET A 103 -9.63 10.08 3.71
C MET A 103 -9.75 11.29 4.66
N PRO A 104 -8.68 12.12 4.87
CA PRO A 104 -8.79 13.32 5.70
C PRO A 104 -9.87 14.30 5.24
N ARG A 105 -10.01 14.48 3.93
CA ARG A 105 -11.06 15.34 3.37
C ARG A 105 -12.44 14.81 3.68
N ILE A 106 -12.65 13.50 3.55
CA ILE A 106 -13.93 12.85 3.90
C ILE A 106 -14.25 13.10 5.37
N ALA A 107 -13.29 12.86 6.27
CA ALA A 107 -13.48 13.07 7.71
C ALA A 107 -13.79 14.53 8.06
N TYR A 108 -13.04 15.47 7.48
CA TYR A 108 -13.26 16.91 7.72
C TYR A 108 -14.66 17.39 7.29
N LEU A 109 -15.18 16.83 6.19
CA LEU A 109 -16.48 17.22 5.63
C LEU A 109 -17.65 16.45 6.24
N SER A 110 -17.42 15.51 7.16
CA SER A 110 -18.44 14.67 7.77
C SER A 110 -18.72 15.09 9.19
N ALA A 111 -20.00 15.23 9.53
CA ALA A 111 -20.41 15.59 10.87
C ALA A 111 -20.35 14.41 11.85
N ASN A 112 -20.47 13.17 11.35
CA ASN A 112 -20.50 11.93 12.12
C ASN A 112 -20.03 10.74 11.30
N LYS A 113 -19.96 9.55 11.94
CA LYS A 113 -19.54 8.29 11.30
C LYS A 113 -20.43 7.91 10.11
N ASP A 114 -21.75 8.08 10.20
CA ASP A 114 -22.68 7.68 9.13
C ASP A 114 -22.44 8.50 7.86
N GLU A 115 -22.26 9.81 8.01
CA GLU A 115 -21.94 10.68 6.88
C GLU A 115 -20.56 10.36 6.30
N PHE A 116 -19.59 10.01 7.15
CA PHE A 116 -18.28 9.57 6.70
C PHE A 116 -18.37 8.33 5.80
N TYR A 117 -19.08 7.29 6.23
CA TYR A 117 -19.27 6.07 5.44
C TYR A 117 -20.10 6.33 4.17
N ALA A 118 -21.10 7.17 4.21
CA ALA A 118 -21.86 7.54 3.02
C ALA A 118 -20.96 8.22 1.96
N ARG A 119 -20.08 9.14 2.38
CA ARG A 119 -19.12 9.80 1.49
C ARG A 119 -18.03 8.83 1.02
N LEU A 120 -17.53 7.97 1.88
CA LEU A 120 -16.54 6.95 1.53
C LEU A 120 -17.11 6.00 0.48
N ASN A 121 -18.31 5.47 0.68
CA ASN A 121 -18.99 4.60 -0.28
C ASN A 121 -19.14 5.27 -1.64
N HIS A 122 -19.60 6.53 -1.67
CA HIS A 122 -19.71 7.28 -2.91
C HIS A 122 -18.36 7.42 -3.64
N MET A 123 -17.27 7.71 -2.91
CA MET A 123 -15.94 7.80 -3.53
C MET A 123 -15.42 6.45 -4.00
N MET A 124 -15.70 5.37 -3.28
CA MET A 124 -15.36 4.01 -3.69
C MET A 124 -16.12 3.60 -4.97
N ASP A 125 -17.41 3.92 -5.07
CA ASP A 125 -18.22 3.65 -6.27
C ASP A 125 -17.65 4.37 -7.51
N ILE A 126 -17.24 5.63 -7.34
CA ILE A 126 -16.57 6.39 -8.42
C ILE A 126 -15.24 5.73 -8.79
N ALA A 127 -14.43 5.35 -7.80
CA ALA A 127 -13.13 4.70 -8.00
C ALA A 127 -13.29 3.37 -8.76
N ALA A 128 -14.19 2.50 -8.29
CA ALA A 128 -14.44 1.20 -8.89
C ALA A 128 -14.93 1.34 -10.35
N ARG A 129 -15.88 2.26 -10.59
CA ARG A 129 -16.38 2.55 -11.93
C ARG A 129 -15.29 3.09 -12.85
N SER A 130 -14.46 4.00 -12.36
CA SER A 130 -13.35 4.57 -13.14
C SER A 130 -12.35 3.50 -13.56
N LEU A 131 -12.02 2.57 -12.66
CA LEU A 131 -11.14 1.44 -12.94
C LEU A 131 -11.76 0.45 -13.93
N LYS A 132 -13.07 0.21 -13.85
CA LYS A 132 -13.81 -0.60 -14.84
C LYS A 132 -13.73 0.02 -16.24
N ILE A 133 -13.96 1.34 -16.35
CA ILE A 133 -13.84 2.06 -17.62
C ILE A 133 -12.40 1.98 -18.14
N LYS A 134 -11.41 2.24 -17.28
CA LYS A 134 -9.99 2.16 -17.64
C LYS A 134 -9.63 0.77 -18.17
N ARG A 135 -10.07 -0.30 -17.48
CA ARG A 135 -9.86 -1.68 -17.92
C ARG A 135 -10.41 -1.90 -19.34
N GLY A 136 -11.62 -1.45 -19.62
CA GLY A 136 -12.21 -1.54 -20.95
C GLY A 136 -11.37 -0.83 -22.01
N VAL A 137 -10.93 0.40 -21.73
CA VAL A 137 -10.11 1.19 -22.65
C VAL A 137 -8.76 0.50 -22.93
N ILE A 138 -8.02 0.09 -21.90
CA ILE A 138 -6.71 -0.55 -22.10
C ILE A 138 -6.82 -1.92 -22.76
N THR A 139 -7.90 -2.67 -22.51
CA THR A 139 -8.16 -3.94 -23.19
C THR A 139 -8.43 -3.73 -24.68
N LYS A 140 -9.21 -2.70 -25.04
CA LYS A 140 -9.42 -2.32 -26.44
C LYS A 140 -8.08 -1.97 -27.11
N LEU A 141 -7.27 -1.12 -26.49
CA LEU A 141 -5.95 -0.72 -27.01
C LEU A 141 -4.98 -1.90 -27.13
N LEU A 142 -5.02 -2.87 -26.19
CA LEU A 142 -4.27 -4.11 -26.28
C LEU A 142 -4.65 -4.91 -27.53
N ASN A 143 -5.95 -5.04 -27.82
CA ASN A 143 -6.47 -5.77 -28.97
C ASN A 143 -6.13 -5.07 -30.29
N GLU A 144 -6.08 -3.75 -30.30
CA GLU A 144 -5.65 -2.93 -31.44
C GLU A 144 -4.12 -2.91 -31.65
N GLY A 145 -3.34 -3.60 -30.80
CA GLY A 145 -1.89 -3.76 -30.94
C GLY A 145 -1.04 -2.63 -30.38
N LEU A 146 -1.63 -1.68 -29.62
CA LEU A 146 -0.90 -0.56 -29.02
C LEU A 146 0.02 -0.98 -27.85
N TYR A 147 -0.12 -2.21 -27.33
CA TYR A 147 0.73 -2.78 -26.30
C TYR A 147 1.37 -4.09 -26.79
N PRO A 148 2.33 -4.05 -27.74
CA PRO A 148 2.84 -5.27 -28.38
C PRO A 148 3.57 -6.21 -27.39
N TYR A 149 4.33 -5.66 -26.45
CA TYR A 149 5.00 -6.47 -25.44
C TYR A 149 4.01 -7.07 -24.42
N THR A 150 3.07 -6.27 -23.94
CA THR A 150 2.02 -6.76 -23.05
C THR A 150 1.18 -7.86 -23.73
N LYS A 151 0.82 -7.67 -25.01
CA LYS A 151 0.10 -8.67 -25.81
C LYS A 151 0.88 -9.97 -25.91
N ARG A 152 2.19 -9.86 -26.16
CA ARG A 152 3.08 -11.03 -26.33
C ARG A 152 3.29 -11.79 -25.03
N TYR A 153 3.54 -11.10 -23.91
CA TYR A 153 3.98 -11.73 -22.66
C TYR A 153 2.86 -11.99 -21.67
N LEU A 154 1.84 -11.15 -21.62
CA LEU A 154 0.71 -11.28 -20.69
C LEU A 154 -0.58 -11.75 -21.37
N GLY A 155 -0.77 -11.46 -22.64
CA GLY A 155 -1.92 -11.88 -23.44
C GLY A 155 -3.19 -11.06 -23.16
N THR A 156 -3.62 -10.98 -21.90
CA THR A 156 -4.86 -10.31 -21.45
C THR A 156 -4.63 -9.54 -20.15
N PHE A 157 -5.63 -8.72 -19.77
CA PHE A 157 -5.69 -8.06 -18.45
C PHE A 157 -6.66 -8.74 -17.47
N GLU A 158 -7.18 -9.92 -17.78
CA GLU A 158 -8.20 -10.60 -16.96
C GLU A 158 -7.72 -10.91 -15.53
N ASN A 159 -6.43 -11.23 -15.39
CA ASN A 159 -5.80 -11.54 -14.11
C ASN A 159 -5.17 -10.31 -13.42
N HIS A 160 -5.45 -9.11 -13.91
CA HIS A 160 -4.93 -7.88 -13.32
C HIS A 160 -5.92 -7.29 -12.34
N PHE A 161 -5.40 -6.74 -11.25
CA PHE A 161 -6.22 -6.11 -10.21
C PHE A 161 -6.61 -4.67 -10.57
N SER A 162 -7.80 -4.29 -10.18
CA SER A 162 -8.25 -2.92 -10.03
C SER A 162 -8.01 -2.51 -8.58
N THR A 163 -7.08 -1.59 -8.34
CA THR A 163 -6.59 -1.30 -7.00
C THR A 163 -7.20 -0.02 -6.46
N ILE A 164 -7.77 -0.08 -5.26
CA ILE A 164 -8.23 1.10 -4.51
C ILE A 164 -7.36 1.22 -3.26
N GLY A 165 -6.78 2.38 -3.05
CA GLY A 165 -5.97 2.69 -1.90
C GLY A 165 -6.47 3.89 -1.14
N LEU A 166 -5.81 4.22 -0.03
CA LEU A 166 -6.15 5.33 0.84
C LEU A 166 -4.91 6.02 1.40
N ILE A 167 -5.09 7.27 1.81
CA ILE A 167 -4.07 8.04 2.53
C ILE A 167 -4.69 8.75 3.73
N GLY A 168 -3.86 9.02 4.74
CA GLY A 168 -4.15 9.98 5.78
C GLY A 168 -5.08 9.49 6.89
N MET A 169 -5.08 8.22 7.26
CA MET A 169 -5.90 7.75 8.39
C MET A 169 -5.47 8.41 9.71
N ASN A 170 -4.20 8.78 9.85
CA ASN A 170 -3.74 9.61 10.96
C ASN A 170 -4.49 10.95 11.02
N GLU A 171 -4.59 11.65 9.90
CA GLU A 171 -5.29 12.93 9.80
C GLU A 171 -6.82 12.76 9.78
N VAL A 172 -7.34 11.59 9.47
CA VAL A 172 -8.75 11.26 9.73
C VAL A 172 -9.06 11.41 11.22
N GLY A 173 -8.24 10.80 12.08
CA GLY A 173 -8.38 10.92 13.53
C GLY A 173 -8.39 12.37 14.00
N LEU A 174 -7.51 13.20 13.48
CA LEU A 174 -7.40 14.62 13.82
C LEU A 174 -8.59 15.47 13.32
N ASN A 175 -9.19 15.12 12.18
CA ASN A 175 -10.26 15.88 11.54
C ASN A 175 -11.66 15.39 11.90
N ALA A 176 -11.82 14.14 12.29
CA ALA A 176 -13.09 13.56 12.67
C ALA A 176 -13.58 14.12 14.01
N ASN A 177 -14.75 14.75 14.02
CA ASN A 177 -15.33 15.37 15.24
C ASN A 177 -15.56 14.38 16.37
N TRP A 178 -15.73 13.10 16.05
CA TRP A 178 -15.98 12.01 17.01
C TRP A 178 -14.69 11.33 17.53
N LEU A 179 -13.51 11.68 16.99
CA LEU A 179 -12.20 11.15 17.42
C LEU A 179 -11.33 12.23 18.03
N ARG A 180 -10.91 13.21 17.23
CA ARG A 180 -10.01 14.31 17.59
C ARG A 180 -8.69 13.86 18.20
N ALA A 181 -8.18 12.74 17.72
CA ALA A 181 -6.93 12.14 18.15
C ALA A 181 -6.23 11.51 16.95
N ASP A 182 -4.91 11.47 16.97
CA ASP A 182 -4.10 10.87 15.91
C ASP A 182 -4.08 9.34 15.97
N MET A 183 -3.25 8.69 15.13
CA MET A 183 -3.16 7.23 15.04
C MET A 183 -2.54 6.58 16.29
N SER A 184 -1.95 7.34 17.19
CA SER A 184 -1.44 6.81 18.46
C SER A 184 -2.57 6.49 19.46
N ASP A 185 -3.75 7.08 19.29
CA ASP A 185 -4.92 6.84 20.13
C ASP A 185 -5.64 5.53 19.73
N PRO A 186 -5.88 4.60 20.68
CA PRO A 186 -6.58 3.35 20.39
C PRO A 186 -7.96 3.51 19.72
N ARG A 187 -8.68 4.60 19.98
CA ARG A 187 -9.98 4.87 19.33
C ARG A 187 -9.81 5.13 17.84
N THR A 188 -8.74 5.82 17.45
CA THR A 188 -8.42 6.07 16.04
C THR A 188 -7.94 4.80 15.34
N GLN A 189 -7.16 3.96 16.03
CA GLN A 189 -6.75 2.64 15.54
C GLN A 189 -7.96 1.74 15.30
N GLU A 190 -8.88 1.66 16.26
CA GLU A 190 -10.10 0.85 16.12
C GLU A 190 -10.99 1.35 14.97
N PHE A 191 -11.20 2.66 14.88
CA PHE A 191 -11.93 3.24 13.76
C PHE A 191 -11.24 2.97 12.41
N THR A 192 -9.93 2.96 12.38
CA THR A 192 -9.16 2.60 11.16
C THR A 192 -9.39 1.15 10.78
N LYS A 193 -9.43 0.22 11.74
CA LYS A 193 -9.79 -1.19 11.48
C LYS A 193 -11.19 -1.33 10.92
N GLU A 194 -12.17 -0.62 11.53
CA GLU A 194 -13.56 -0.59 11.02
C GLU A 194 -13.59 -0.14 9.56
N VAL A 195 -12.89 0.95 9.23
CA VAL A 195 -12.82 1.52 7.87
C VAL A 195 -12.17 0.55 6.89
N LEU A 196 -11.03 -0.05 7.23
CA LEU A 196 -10.33 -1.00 6.35
C LEU A 196 -11.18 -2.25 6.07
N ASN A 197 -11.85 -2.80 7.08
CA ASN A 197 -12.75 -3.93 6.91
C ASN A 197 -13.96 -3.55 6.03
N HIS A 198 -14.57 -2.40 6.26
CA HIS A 198 -15.66 -1.89 5.41
C HIS A 198 -15.22 -1.75 3.94
N MET A 199 -14.02 -1.19 3.71
CA MET A 199 -13.49 -1.08 2.34
C MET A 199 -13.26 -2.46 1.70
N ARG A 200 -12.76 -3.45 2.45
CA ARG A 200 -12.60 -4.84 1.96
C ARG A 200 -13.91 -5.47 1.54
N GLU A 201 -14.97 -5.32 2.35
CA GLU A 201 -16.33 -5.80 2.03
C GLU A 201 -16.82 -5.15 0.74
N ARG A 202 -16.69 -3.82 0.61
CA ARG A 202 -17.08 -3.11 -0.62
C ARG A 202 -16.30 -3.55 -1.85
N LEU A 203 -15.01 -3.90 -1.71
CA LEU A 203 -14.23 -4.44 -2.82
C LEU A 203 -14.73 -5.83 -3.24
N SER A 204 -15.17 -6.65 -2.29
CA SER A 204 -15.82 -7.93 -2.60
C SER A 204 -17.12 -7.73 -3.41
N ASP A 205 -17.96 -6.76 -3.00
CA ASP A 205 -19.16 -6.40 -3.75
C ASP A 205 -18.84 -5.98 -5.20
N TYR A 206 -17.77 -5.19 -5.39
CA TYR A 206 -17.35 -4.81 -6.75
C TYR A 206 -16.82 -5.97 -7.58
N GLN A 207 -16.15 -6.96 -6.95
CA GLN A 207 -15.75 -8.17 -7.64
C GLN A 207 -16.96 -8.95 -8.15
N GLU A 208 -18.01 -9.07 -7.33
CA GLU A 208 -19.26 -9.69 -7.76
C GLU A 208 -19.97 -8.89 -8.86
N GLN A 209 -20.06 -7.57 -8.69
CA GLN A 209 -20.76 -6.68 -9.62
C GLN A 209 -20.10 -6.60 -11.00
N TYR A 210 -18.78 -6.51 -11.06
CA TYR A 210 -18.04 -6.25 -12.30
C TYR A 210 -17.34 -7.47 -12.88
N GLY A 211 -17.21 -8.57 -12.12
CA GLY A 211 -16.48 -9.77 -12.52
C GLY A 211 -14.96 -9.59 -12.63
N ASP A 212 -14.42 -8.48 -12.15
CA ASP A 212 -12.99 -8.15 -12.16
C ASP A 212 -12.37 -8.36 -10.77
N LEU A 213 -11.04 -8.46 -10.72
CA LEU A 213 -10.31 -8.52 -9.45
C LEU A 213 -10.14 -7.13 -8.87
N TYR A 214 -10.45 -6.98 -7.59
CA TYR A 214 -10.21 -5.75 -6.82
C TYR A 214 -9.36 -6.04 -5.58
N ASN A 215 -8.49 -5.11 -5.20
CA ASN A 215 -7.72 -5.21 -3.97
C ASN A 215 -7.57 -3.85 -3.26
N LEU A 216 -7.26 -3.91 -1.96
CA LEU A 216 -7.03 -2.75 -1.09
C LEU A 216 -5.54 -2.56 -0.89
N GLU A 217 -5.07 -1.36 -1.18
CA GLU A 217 -3.66 -1.00 -1.10
C GLU A 217 -3.38 0.06 -0.03
N ALA A 218 -2.33 -0.16 0.75
CA ALA A 218 -1.71 0.91 1.51
C ALA A 218 -0.87 1.79 0.57
N THR A 219 -1.53 2.72 -0.11
CA THR A 219 -0.90 3.51 -1.17
C THR A 219 0.23 4.37 -0.61
N PRO A 220 1.47 4.28 -1.10
CA PRO A 220 2.57 5.17 -0.70
C PRO A 220 2.27 6.63 -1.05
N ALA A 221 1.65 6.85 -2.20
CA ALA A 221 1.07 8.10 -2.70
C ALA A 221 1.98 9.35 -2.63
N GLU A 222 3.22 9.21 -2.26
CA GLU A 222 4.33 10.20 -2.19
C GLU A 222 3.94 11.66 -2.50
N SER A 223 4.16 12.14 -3.74
CA SER A 223 3.81 13.50 -4.15
C SER A 223 2.31 13.81 -4.08
N THR A 224 1.45 12.79 -4.14
CA THR A 224 0.00 12.96 -4.04
C THR A 224 -0.43 13.36 -2.64
N THR A 225 0.24 12.86 -1.59
CA THR A 225 -0.04 13.25 -0.20
C THR A 225 0.16 14.74 0.02
N TYR A 226 1.27 15.28 -0.50
CA TYR A 226 1.54 16.71 -0.50
C TYR A 226 0.51 17.49 -1.31
N ARG A 227 0.28 17.07 -2.55
CA ARG A 227 -0.62 17.78 -3.47
C ARG A 227 -2.03 17.89 -2.91
N LEU A 228 -2.58 16.79 -2.38
CA LEU A 228 -3.93 16.79 -1.80
C LEU A 228 -4.00 17.64 -0.54
N ALA A 229 -3.04 17.54 0.37
CA ALA A 229 -2.99 18.35 1.58
C ALA A 229 -2.89 19.86 1.27
N LYS A 230 -2.05 20.23 0.29
CA LYS A 230 -1.92 21.62 -0.18
C LYS A 230 -3.24 22.19 -0.73
N HIS A 231 -3.93 21.40 -1.57
CA HIS A 231 -5.22 21.81 -2.13
C HIS A 231 -6.29 21.93 -1.04
N ASP A 232 -6.32 20.99 -0.09
CA ASP A 232 -7.27 20.97 1.00
C ASP A 232 -7.08 22.15 1.95
N ARG A 233 -5.84 22.44 2.37
CA ARG A 233 -5.55 23.62 3.20
C ARG A 233 -5.93 24.94 2.53
N LYS A 234 -5.75 25.03 1.21
CA LYS A 234 -6.17 26.21 0.45
C LYS A 234 -7.70 26.39 0.45
N ARG A 235 -8.43 25.28 0.33
CA ARG A 235 -9.88 25.29 0.26
C ARG A 235 -10.57 25.35 1.63
N TRP A 236 -9.97 24.68 2.61
CA TRP A 236 -10.45 24.58 4.00
C TRP A 236 -9.29 24.84 4.97
N PRO A 237 -9.05 26.11 5.34
CA PRO A 237 -7.90 26.46 6.19
C PRO A 237 -7.88 25.77 7.56
N GLY A 238 -9.04 25.27 8.04
CA GLY A 238 -9.17 24.55 9.30
C GLY A 238 -8.83 23.07 9.24
N ILE A 239 -8.60 22.49 8.04
CA ILE A 239 -8.26 21.07 7.92
C ILE A 239 -6.89 20.79 8.52
N LYS A 240 -6.80 19.73 9.30
CA LYS A 240 -5.54 19.28 9.91
C LYS A 240 -4.75 18.45 8.91
N THR A 241 -3.46 18.73 8.82
CA THR A 241 -2.48 18.02 7.99
C THR A 241 -1.28 17.67 8.85
N ALA A 242 -0.47 16.73 8.42
CA ALA A 242 0.87 16.52 8.97
C ALA A 242 1.81 17.68 8.60
N GLY A 243 2.95 17.74 9.27
CA GLY A 243 3.93 18.83 9.18
C GLY A 243 3.74 19.90 10.26
N LYS A 244 4.83 20.53 10.65
CA LYS A 244 4.81 21.64 11.63
C LYS A 244 4.22 22.91 11.01
N PRO A 245 3.73 23.86 11.83
CA PRO A 245 3.31 25.16 11.33
C PRO A 245 4.45 25.84 10.55
N GLY A 246 4.19 26.20 9.30
CA GLY A 246 5.18 26.79 8.40
C GLY A 246 5.83 25.81 7.42
N ASP A 247 5.76 24.51 7.69
CA ASP A 247 6.28 23.48 6.79
C ASP A 247 5.32 23.17 5.64
N THR A 248 5.85 22.43 4.67
CA THR A 248 5.07 21.88 3.56
C THR A 248 4.03 20.90 4.09
N PRO A 249 2.72 21.13 3.86
CA PRO A 249 1.69 20.24 4.35
C PRO A 249 1.69 18.92 3.58
N TYR A 250 1.44 17.81 4.27
CA TYR A 250 1.21 16.51 3.66
C TYR A 250 0.21 15.70 4.47
N TYR A 251 -0.25 14.59 3.92
CA TYR A 251 -0.99 13.57 4.64
C TYR A 251 -0.10 12.36 4.87
N THR A 252 -0.22 11.75 6.04
CA THR A 252 0.50 10.51 6.35
C THR A 252 0.08 9.40 5.40
N ASN A 253 1.02 8.53 5.03
CA ASN A 253 0.72 7.40 4.16
C ASN A 253 -0.29 6.47 4.82
N SER A 254 -1.28 6.03 4.05
CA SER A 254 -2.24 4.99 4.43
C SER A 254 -2.75 5.09 5.88
N SER A 255 -2.45 4.11 6.71
CA SER A 255 -2.78 4.04 8.15
C SER A 255 -1.54 4.10 9.04
N HIS A 256 -0.45 4.70 8.56
CA HIS A 256 0.79 4.81 9.31
C HIS A 256 0.65 5.77 10.50
N LEU A 257 1.48 5.54 11.52
CA LEU A 257 1.72 6.46 12.62
C LEU A 257 2.36 7.76 12.11
N PRO A 258 2.25 8.87 12.87
CA PRO A 258 3.08 10.05 12.64
C PRO A 258 4.57 9.68 12.60
N VAL A 259 5.33 10.33 11.73
CA VAL A 259 6.76 10.02 11.50
C VAL A 259 7.60 10.17 12.78
N ASP A 260 7.19 11.07 13.65
CA ASP A 260 7.87 11.40 14.91
C ASP A 260 7.19 10.79 16.16
N TYR A 261 6.37 9.74 15.98
CA TYR A 261 5.59 9.15 17.06
C TYR A 261 6.45 8.54 18.16
N THR A 262 7.42 7.71 17.81
CA THR A 262 8.28 7.02 18.79
C THR A 262 9.68 6.81 18.23
N VAL A 263 10.65 6.66 19.13
CA VAL A 263 12.00 6.21 18.83
C VAL A 263 12.15 4.69 18.97
N ASP A 264 11.14 4.02 19.53
CA ASP A 264 11.09 2.56 19.67
C ASP A 264 10.29 1.93 18.51
N ILE A 265 11.02 1.15 17.70
CA ILE A 265 10.43 0.45 16.56
C ILE A 265 9.43 -0.63 16.99
N PHE A 266 9.62 -1.26 18.16
CA PHE A 266 8.71 -2.32 18.62
C PHE A 266 7.35 -1.76 18.99
N ASP A 267 7.30 -0.61 19.68
CA ASP A 267 6.04 0.09 19.97
C ASP A 267 5.29 0.44 18.67
N ALA A 268 6.01 0.91 17.66
CA ALA A 268 5.42 1.24 16.37
C ALA A 268 4.90 -0.01 15.64
N LEU A 269 5.62 -1.12 15.69
CA LEU A 269 5.20 -2.39 15.09
C LEU A 269 3.95 -2.95 15.77
N ASP A 270 3.90 -2.93 17.11
CA ASP A 270 2.75 -3.42 17.87
C ASP A 270 1.45 -2.70 17.47
N ILE A 271 1.52 -1.39 17.24
CA ILE A 271 0.36 -0.62 16.77
C ILE A 271 0.02 -0.93 15.30
N GLN A 272 1.03 -1.11 14.45
CA GLN A 272 0.84 -1.23 13.01
C GLN A 272 0.48 -2.65 12.55
N ASP A 273 0.89 -3.69 13.26
CA ASP A 273 0.76 -5.08 12.82
C ASP A 273 -0.68 -5.46 12.44
N GLU A 274 -1.64 -5.16 13.30
CA GLU A 274 -3.05 -5.48 13.03
C GLU A 274 -3.59 -4.71 11.82
N LEU A 275 -3.23 -3.43 11.66
CA LEU A 275 -3.69 -2.60 10.54
C LEU A 275 -3.07 -3.07 9.22
N GLN A 276 -1.79 -3.46 9.24
CA GLN A 276 -1.10 -3.91 8.04
C GLN A 276 -1.68 -5.19 7.46
N THR A 277 -2.17 -6.10 8.30
CA THR A 277 -2.79 -7.37 7.85
C THR A 277 -4.12 -7.18 7.12
N LEU A 278 -4.76 -6.02 7.26
CA LEU A 278 -6.05 -5.73 6.63
C LEU A 278 -5.94 -5.30 5.15
N TYR A 279 -4.75 -4.98 4.68
CA TYR A 279 -4.54 -4.66 3.26
C TYR A 279 -4.37 -5.92 2.42
N THR A 280 -5.20 -6.09 1.40
CA THR A 280 -5.16 -7.27 0.51
C THR A 280 -4.09 -7.15 -0.58
N SER A 281 -3.58 -5.94 -0.82
CA SER A 281 -2.43 -5.67 -1.71
C SER A 281 -1.13 -5.41 -0.94
N GLY A 282 -1.16 -5.61 0.39
CA GLY A 282 -0.02 -5.38 1.25
C GLY A 282 0.22 -3.92 1.63
N THR A 283 1.25 -3.73 2.40
CA THR A 283 1.66 -2.45 2.96
C THR A 283 3.17 -2.44 3.15
N VAL A 284 3.75 -1.26 3.33
CA VAL A 284 5.16 -1.10 3.67
C VAL A 284 5.26 -0.32 4.97
N PHE A 285 6.03 -0.83 5.92
CA PHE A 285 6.41 -0.12 7.12
C PHE A 285 7.80 0.49 6.93
N HIS A 286 7.91 1.80 7.10
CA HIS A 286 9.18 2.53 7.07
C HIS A 286 9.57 2.91 8.49
N ALA A 287 10.76 2.50 8.91
CA ALA A 287 11.35 2.88 10.17
C ALA A 287 12.60 3.73 9.93
N PHE A 288 12.73 4.80 10.69
CA PHE A 288 13.91 5.64 10.71
C PHE A 288 14.66 5.35 12.01
N LEU A 289 15.88 4.85 11.89
CA LEU A 289 16.69 4.39 13.04
C LEU A 289 17.66 5.46 13.56
N GLY A 290 17.50 6.71 13.19
CA GLY A 290 18.29 7.84 13.70
C GLY A 290 19.62 8.06 12.99
#